data_e7793d8f81c314cbbefdfdd9b02d7f6b
#
_entry.id   e7793d8f81c314cbbefdfdd9b02d7f6b
#
_cell.length_a   1.000
_cell.length_b   1.000
_cell.length_c   1.000
_cell.angle_alpha   90.00
_cell.angle_beta   90.00
_cell.angle_gamma   90.00
#
_symmetry.space_group_name_H-M   'P 1'
#
loop_
_entity.id
_entity.type
_entity.pdbx_description
1 polymer ?
#
loop_
_entity_poly.entity_id
_entity_poly.type
_entity_poly.pdbx_seq_one_letter_code
_entity_poly.pdbx_strand_id
1 'polypeptide(L)'
;MYTYQDLEKCGTDEEKRKAFILAAIDDFKNSDDYKTAVIAEEYYKNHNPDIMAYEKWVYDLNGMAHQDKISPNHKIPTNYFFMLISQAVAYILANGVAFDDESAKDKLGKNFDGVLKKILTDAMISKRSWGFYHDDHVDYIPYKRFVGLPDEFDGSYKAGIWFFQIDENKPLSVCLYELDGYTEYIKENSKAMEIKTAKRPYKIVKNVSVMETEIVAGENYPTFPIVPLKNINDQSSIVGVLNILIAMDMLYSRLVNNVSEGDLVYWVLKNYGGMDDVDDENFVINLLKSHVLHIDGEGDAQPHQIEVPYEASETTIAALKKLLFDSMMGVDPERITSGNETATAIKASYENLNIKEGLLEYELIEFIQGIFKVAGINEDTSFHFTPNKIINQSEDINTVVAAGAYLGDEATTKKICELLGMIDSYEDIEKSKLETAMLTVEDNEDE
;
A
#
# COMPACT_ATOMS: atom_id res chain seq x y z
N MET A 1 5.62 -24.50 -1.11
CA MET A 1 6.39 -23.46 -0.36
C MET A 1 7.55 -24.18 0.32
N TYR A 2 8.78 -23.73 0.13
CA TYR A 2 9.98 -24.30 0.73
C TYR A 2 10.16 -23.84 2.18
N THR A 3 10.78 -24.67 3.01
CA THR A 3 11.00 -24.45 4.44
C THR A 3 12.48 -24.38 4.80
N TYR A 4 12.77 -24.00 6.04
CA TYR A 4 14.14 -24.04 6.56
C TYR A 4 14.70 -25.47 6.58
N GLN A 5 13.88 -26.46 6.93
CA GLN A 5 14.29 -27.89 6.92
C GLN A 5 14.66 -28.39 5.53
N ASP A 6 14.03 -27.86 4.48
CA ASP A 6 14.43 -28.23 3.11
C ASP A 6 15.80 -27.67 2.74
N LEU A 7 16.16 -26.48 3.24
CA LEU A 7 17.51 -25.94 3.12
C LEU A 7 18.52 -26.80 3.91
N GLU A 8 18.18 -27.22 5.15
CA GLU A 8 19.05 -28.07 5.97
C GLU A 8 19.35 -29.42 5.30
N LYS A 9 18.38 -30.02 4.57
CA LYS A 9 18.58 -31.26 3.80
C LYS A 9 19.66 -31.14 2.71
N CYS A 10 19.93 -29.90 2.25
CA CYS A 10 21.02 -29.67 1.28
C CYS A 10 22.40 -29.77 1.93
N GLY A 11 22.51 -29.61 3.26
CA GLY A 11 23.77 -29.67 4.02
C GLY A 11 24.81 -28.68 3.50
N THR A 12 26.04 -29.16 3.33
CA THR A 12 27.19 -28.40 2.81
C THR A 12 27.38 -28.58 1.29
N ASP A 13 26.48 -29.27 0.60
CA ASP A 13 26.54 -29.52 -0.84
C ASP A 13 26.11 -28.24 -1.60
N GLU A 14 27.07 -27.49 -2.09
CA GLU A 14 26.84 -26.22 -2.77
C GLU A 14 25.98 -26.36 -4.04
N GLU A 15 26.09 -27.45 -4.78
CA GLU A 15 25.25 -27.64 -5.98
C GLU A 15 23.78 -27.87 -5.61
N LYS A 16 23.52 -28.60 -4.52
CA LYS A 16 22.16 -28.76 -4.00
C LYS A 16 21.60 -27.45 -3.46
N ARG A 17 22.43 -26.66 -2.75
CA ARG A 17 22.03 -25.33 -2.25
C ARG A 17 21.65 -24.38 -3.38
N LYS A 18 22.46 -24.33 -4.44
CA LYS A 18 22.17 -23.51 -5.65
C LYS A 18 20.88 -23.94 -6.33
N ALA A 19 20.68 -25.26 -6.51
CA ALA A 19 19.46 -25.80 -7.09
C ALA A 19 18.22 -25.48 -6.24
N PHE A 20 18.34 -25.65 -4.92
CA PHE A 20 17.30 -25.28 -3.95
C PHE A 20 16.92 -23.81 -4.04
N ILE A 21 17.90 -22.89 -4.04
CA ILE A 21 17.68 -21.45 -4.12
C ILE A 21 16.86 -21.09 -5.36
N LEU A 22 17.25 -21.62 -6.53
CA LEU A 22 16.53 -21.34 -7.78
C LEU A 22 15.11 -21.90 -7.75
N ALA A 23 14.93 -23.12 -7.23
CA ALA A 23 13.63 -23.74 -7.11
C ALA A 23 12.70 -22.99 -6.13
N ALA A 24 13.25 -22.51 -5.00
CA ALA A 24 12.49 -21.71 -4.03
C ALA A 24 12.07 -20.36 -4.59
N ILE A 25 12.92 -19.67 -5.37
CA ILE A 25 12.57 -18.42 -6.04
C ILE A 25 11.49 -18.67 -7.10
N ASP A 26 11.60 -19.73 -7.88
CA ASP A 26 10.62 -20.05 -8.92
C ASP A 26 9.26 -20.41 -8.30
N ASP A 27 9.22 -21.27 -7.29
CA ASP A 27 8.01 -21.62 -6.54
C ASP A 27 7.34 -20.38 -5.95
N PHE A 28 8.11 -19.46 -5.34
CA PHE A 28 7.61 -18.22 -4.80
C PHE A 28 6.97 -17.33 -5.87
N LYS A 29 7.64 -17.14 -7.01
CA LYS A 29 7.12 -16.32 -8.13
C LYS A 29 5.86 -16.92 -8.76
N ASN A 30 5.69 -18.24 -8.71
CA ASN A 30 4.52 -18.93 -9.21
C ASN A 30 3.36 -18.99 -8.22
N SER A 31 3.58 -18.62 -6.96
CA SER A 31 2.55 -18.62 -5.92
C SER A 31 1.44 -17.61 -6.20
N ASP A 32 0.22 -17.90 -5.72
CA ASP A 32 -0.93 -17.01 -5.86
C ASP A 32 -0.72 -15.72 -5.07
N ASP A 33 -0.06 -15.79 -3.92
CA ASP A 33 0.28 -14.61 -3.11
C ASP A 33 1.20 -13.64 -3.87
N TYR A 34 2.22 -14.17 -4.56
CA TYR A 34 3.11 -13.34 -5.38
C TYR A 34 2.37 -12.69 -6.55
N LYS A 35 1.53 -13.44 -7.25
CA LYS A 35 0.71 -12.92 -8.36
C LYS A 35 -0.25 -11.82 -7.87
N THR A 36 -0.88 -12.06 -6.72
CA THR A 36 -1.74 -11.05 -6.07
C THR A 36 -0.96 -9.79 -5.72
N ALA A 37 0.24 -9.93 -5.16
CA ALA A 37 1.11 -8.79 -4.84
C ALA A 37 1.54 -7.99 -6.09
N VAL A 38 1.77 -8.66 -7.22
CA VAL A 38 2.06 -7.99 -8.50
C VAL A 38 0.86 -7.18 -8.97
N ILE A 39 -0.33 -7.76 -8.98
CA ILE A 39 -1.57 -7.06 -9.36
C ILE A 39 -1.81 -5.87 -8.42
N ALA A 40 -1.70 -6.08 -7.11
CA ALA A 40 -1.92 -5.04 -6.11
C ALA A 40 -0.96 -3.84 -6.29
N GLU A 41 0.31 -4.11 -6.62
CA GLU A 41 1.29 -3.05 -6.88
C GLU A 41 0.94 -2.26 -8.15
N GLU A 42 0.44 -2.89 -9.20
CA GLU A 42 -0.01 -2.19 -10.41
C GLU A 42 -1.22 -1.28 -10.10
N TYR A 43 -2.20 -1.76 -9.31
CA TYR A 43 -3.30 -0.91 -8.84
C TYR A 43 -2.81 0.23 -7.93
N TYR A 44 -1.81 0.00 -7.08
CA TYR A 44 -1.22 1.04 -6.26
C TYR A 44 -0.50 2.12 -7.08
N LYS A 45 0.08 1.74 -8.22
CA LYS A 45 0.71 2.66 -9.18
C LYS A 45 -0.27 3.31 -10.16
N ASN A 46 -1.55 3.05 -10.02
CA ASN A 46 -2.60 3.50 -10.95
C ASN A 46 -2.40 2.97 -12.40
N HIS A 47 -1.85 1.77 -12.52
CA HIS A 47 -1.70 1.03 -13.78
C HIS A 47 -2.65 -0.16 -13.83
N ASN A 48 -3.91 0.03 -13.47
CA ASN A 48 -4.94 -1.01 -13.31
C ASN A 48 -4.99 -1.92 -14.54
N PRO A 49 -4.49 -3.17 -14.47
CA PRO A 49 -4.24 -3.98 -15.66
C PRO A 49 -5.53 -4.38 -16.39
N ASP A 50 -6.63 -4.59 -15.64
CA ASP A 50 -7.90 -5.04 -16.18
C ASP A 50 -8.50 -4.01 -17.15
N ILE A 51 -8.56 -2.74 -16.75
CA ILE A 51 -9.08 -1.67 -17.61
C ILE A 51 -8.10 -1.33 -18.74
N MET A 52 -6.79 -1.41 -18.48
CA MET A 52 -5.78 -1.13 -19.51
C MET A 52 -5.77 -2.20 -20.62
N ALA A 53 -6.07 -3.46 -20.28
CA ALA A 53 -6.20 -4.55 -21.22
C ALA A 53 -7.58 -4.62 -21.89
N TYR A 54 -8.57 -3.83 -21.43
CA TYR A 54 -9.92 -3.90 -21.96
C TYR A 54 -9.97 -3.49 -23.42
N GLU A 55 -10.61 -4.31 -24.25
CA GLU A 55 -10.86 -4.05 -25.66
C GLU A 55 -12.36 -4.08 -25.94
N LYS A 56 -12.85 -3.16 -26.79
CA LYS A 56 -14.21 -3.19 -27.30
C LYS A 56 -14.31 -4.16 -28.48
N TRP A 57 -15.36 -4.94 -28.49
CA TRP A 57 -15.68 -5.88 -29.56
C TRP A 57 -17.06 -5.58 -30.11
N VAL A 58 -17.17 -5.61 -31.42
CA VAL A 58 -18.42 -5.48 -32.17
C VAL A 58 -18.63 -6.71 -33.06
N TYR A 59 -19.87 -7.03 -33.33
CA TYR A 59 -20.22 -8.14 -34.19
C TYR A 59 -20.66 -7.58 -35.56
N ASP A 60 -20.15 -8.17 -36.61
CA ASP A 60 -20.63 -7.89 -37.95
C ASP A 60 -22.01 -8.52 -38.23
N LEU A 61 -22.58 -8.26 -39.42
CA LEU A 61 -23.88 -8.82 -39.85
C LEU A 61 -23.89 -10.35 -39.91
N ASN A 62 -22.71 -10.98 -40.00
CA ASN A 62 -22.56 -12.43 -40.02
C ASN A 62 -22.36 -13.02 -38.60
N GLY A 63 -22.35 -12.17 -37.57
CA GLY A 63 -22.14 -12.56 -36.18
C GLY A 63 -20.66 -12.82 -35.83
N MET A 64 -19.71 -12.40 -36.68
CA MET A 64 -18.28 -12.51 -36.39
C MET A 64 -17.82 -11.34 -35.51
N ALA A 65 -17.08 -11.66 -34.47
CA ALA A 65 -16.55 -10.64 -33.57
C ALA A 65 -15.31 -9.95 -34.14
N HIS A 66 -15.33 -8.63 -34.17
CA HIS A 66 -14.21 -7.78 -34.57
C HIS A 66 -13.88 -6.78 -33.46
N GLN A 67 -12.59 -6.46 -33.29
CA GLN A 67 -12.18 -5.39 -32.39
C GLN A 67 -12.68 -4.04 -32.91
N ASP A 68 -13.46 -3.34 -32.09
CA ASP A 68 -13.89 -1.97 -32.41
C ASP A 68 -12.73 -0.99 -32.25
N LYS A 69 -12.24 -0.48 -33.39
CA LYS A 69 -11.15 0.52 -33.44
C LYS A 69 -11.65 1.93 -33.75
N ILE A 70 -12.97 2.08 -33.93
CA ILE A 70 -13.60 3.34 -34.37
C ILE A 70 -14.24 4.07 -33.20
N SER A 71 -15.00 3.35 -32.38
CA SER A 71 -15.68 3.95 -31.21
C SER A 71 -14.70 4.37 -30.11
N PRO A 72 -15.00 5.44 -29.40
CA PRO A 72 -14.19 5.87 -28.26
C PRO A 72 -13.99 4.73 -27.26
N ASN A 73 -12.73 4.52 -26.85
CA ASN A 73 -12.36 3.53 -25.83
C ASN A 73 -11.43 4.16 -24.81
N HIS A 74 -11.95 5.18 -24.11
CA HIS A 74 -11.23 5.79 -22.99
C HIS A 74 -11.12 4.80 -21.84
N LYS A 75 -9.91 4.63 -21.34
CA LYS A 75 -9.57 3.74 -20.22
C LYS A 75 -9.21 4.60 -19.04
N ILE A 76 -10.05 4.57 -18.00
CA ILE A 76 -9.92 5.43 -16.81
C ILE A 76 -9.62 4.55 -15.60
N PRO A 77 -8.34 4.38 -15.23
CA PRO A 77 -8.00 3.72 -13.99
C PRO A 77 -8.33 4.65 -12.82
N THR A 78 -9.01 4.11 -11.81
CA THR A 78 -9.28 4.84 -10.57
C THR A 78 -8.12 4.68 -9.59
N ASN A 79 -7.77 5.74 -8.86
CA ASN A 79 -6.64 5.75 -7.92
C ASN A 79 -7.06 5.45 -6.46
N TYR A 80 -8.19 4.78 -6.28
CA TYR A 80 -8.75 4.55 -4.94
C TYR A 80 -7.86 3.65 -4.09
N PHE A 81 -7.22 2.64 -4.68
CA PHE A 81 -6.37 1.73 -3.91
C PHE A 81 -5.18 2.45 -3.30
N PHE A 82 -4.47 3.27 -4.10
CA PHE A 82 -3.39 4.13 -3.59
C PHE A 82 -3.88 5.07 -2.47
N MET A 83 -5.02 5.71 -2.68
CA MET A 83 -5.57 6.67 -1.72
C MET A 83 -5.87 5.99 -0.38
N LEU A 84 -6.53 4.83 -0.38
CA LEU A 84 -6.94 4.11 0.82
C LEU A 84 -5.77 3.48 1.59
N ILE A 85 -4.75 2.97 0.88
CA ILE A 85 -3.50 2.53 1.50
C ILE A 85 -2.76 3.71 2.13
N SER A 86 -2.60 4.81 1.36
CA SER A 86 -1.93 6.02 1.84
C SER A 86 -2.63 6.66 3.04
N GLN A 87 -3.97 6.64 3.05
CA GLN A 87 -4.77 7.14 4.18
C GLN A 87 -4.49 6.32 5.45
N ALA A 88 -4.49 5.00 5.38
CA ALA A 88 -4.23 4.15 6.54
C ALA A 88 -2.80 4.32 7.07
N VAL A 89 -1.80 4.33 6.19
CA VAL A 89 -0.39 4.52 6.59
C VAL A 89 -0.15 5.91 7.17
N ALA A 90 -0.74 6.95 6.56
CA ALA A 90 -0.63 8.31 7.07
C ALA A 90 -1.36 8.48 8.41
N TYR A 91 -2.45 7.76 8.62
CA TYR A 91 -3.21 7.83 9.86
C TYR A 91 -2.40 7.29 11.05
N ILE A 92 -1.80 6.11 10.93
CA ILE A 92 -1.08 5.47 12.04
C ILE A 92 0.35 5.98 12.21
N LEU A 93 1.08 6.31 11.13
CA LEU A 93 2.50 6.64 11.15
C LEU A 93 2.81 8.12 10.82
N ALA A 94 1.82 9.01 10.79
CA ALA A 94 2.08 10.43 10.47
C ALA A 94 3.12 11.05 11.40
N ASN A 95 2.99 10.79 12.69
CA ASN A 95 3.85 11.32 13.75
C ASN A 95 5.04 10.39 14.09
N GLY A 96 5.21 9.29 13.33
CA GLY A 96 6.22 8.28 13.60
C GLY A 96 5.92 7.44 14.85
N VAL A 97 6.97 6.82 15.39
CA VAL A 97 6.91 6.04 16.64
C VAL A 97 7.64 6.80 17.73
N ALA A 98 6.96 7.06 18.83
CA ALA A 98 7.57 7.65 20.01
C ALA A 98 8.07 6.55 20.95
N PHE A 99 9.31 6.65 21.41
CA PHE A 99 9.95 5.73 22.33
C PHE A 99 10.17 6.47 23.66
N ASP A 100 9.91 5.80 24.78
CA ASP A 100 10.20 6.36 26.12
C ASP A 100 11.71 6.48 26.34
N ASP A 101 12.49 5.60 25.71
CA ASP A 101 13.96 5.65 25.69
C ASP A 101 14.45 6.01 24.27
N GLU A 102 14.90 7.26 24.09
CA GLU A 102 15.43 7.73 22.81
C GLU A 102 16.65 6.94 22.33
N SER A 103 17.44 6.36 23.26
CA SER A 103 18.59 5.52 22.92
C SER A 103 18.19 4.25 22.15
N ALA A 104 16.98 3.75 22.36
CA ALA A 104 16.42 2.64 21.61
C ALA A 104 16.16 3.03 20.15
N LYS A 105 15.63 4.24 19.93
CA LYS A 105 15.38 4.75 18.57
C LYS A 105 16.68 4.98 17.80
N ASP A 106 17.73 5.46 18.46
CA ASP A 106 19.04 5.68 17.83
C ASP A 106 19.64 4.39 17.26
N LYS A 107 19.43 3.24 17.94
CA LYS A 107 19.86 1.92 17.44
C LYS A 107 19.06 1.41 16.24
N LEU A 108 17.89 1.96 15.96
CA LEU A 108 17.07 1.60 14.80
C LEU A 108 17.39 2.41 13.56
N GLY A 109 18.25 3.42 13.70
CA GLY A 109 18.69 4.31 12.63
C GLY A 109 17.85 5.59 12.51
N LYS A 110 18.50 6.68 12.13
CA LYS A 110 17.90 8.04 12.07
C LYS A 110 16.65 8.15 11.19
N ASN A 111 16.50 7.28 10.20
CA ASN A 111 15.35 7.30 9.28
C ASN A 111 14.36 6.18 9.54
N PHE A 112 14.33 5.63 10.75
CA PHE A 112 13.49 4.48 11.10
C PHE A 112 12.02 4.69 10.74
N ASP A 113 11.42 5.84 11.09
CA ASP A 113 10.02 6.15 10.78
C ASP A 113 9.74 6.15 9.27
N GLY A 114 10.67 6.67 8.46
CA GLY A 114 10.57 6.65 7.01
C GLY A 114 10.67 5.25 6.41
N VAL A 115 11.51 4.39 6.99
CA VAL A 115 11.65 2.99 6.60
C VAL A 115 10.40 2.21 7.01
N LEU A 116 9.91 2.41 8.23
CA LEU A 116 8.70 1.76 8.76
C LEU A 116 7.47 2.07 7.89
N LYS A 117 7.32 3.33 7.44
CA LYS A 117 6.27 3.71 6.48
C LYS A 117 6.35 2.91 5.17
N LYS A 118 7.56 2.71 4.62
CA LYS A 118 7.75 1.90 3.40
C LYS A 118 7.40 0.44 3.64
N ILE A 119 7.85 -0.12 4.77
CA ILE A 119 7.58 -1.50 5.16
C ILE A 119 6.07 -1.72 5.32
N LEU A 120 5.37 -0.85 6.06
CA LEU A 120 3.92 -0.95 6.24
C LEU A 120 3.17 -0.80 4.92
N THR A 121 3.55 0.16 4.09
CA THR A 121 2.94 0.35 2.77
C THR A 121 3.04 -0.91 1.92
N ASP A 122 4.24 -1.50 1.81
CA ASP A 122 4.44 -2.72 1.03
C ASP A 122 3.73 -3.93 1.66
N ALA A 123 3.71 -4.05 2.99
CA ALA A 123 2.96 -5.09 3.67
C ALA A 123 1.47 -5.03 3.34
N MET A 124 0.87 -3.84 3.35
CA MET A 124 -0.54 -3.64 2.99
C MET A 124 -0.83 -3.96 1.51
N ILE A 125 0.09 -3.63 0.61
CA ILE A 125 -0.03 -3.95 -0.82
C ILE A 125 0.16 -5.44 -1.05
N SER A 126 1.23 -6.04 -0.49
CA SER A 126 1.73 -7.35 -0.90
C SER A 126 1.33 -8.50 0.01
N LYS A 127 0.78 -8.26 1.19
CA LYS A 127 0.50 -9.22 2.27
C LYS A 127 1.47 -9.06 3.45
N ARG A 128 2.77 -8.94 3.21
CA ARG A 128 3.82 -8.71 4.20
C ARG A 128 5.00 -7.99 3.57
N SER A 129 5.88 -7.47 4.39
CA SER A 129 7.14 -6.88 3.99
C SER A 129 8.21 -7.18 5.03
N TRP A 130 9.45 -6.81 4.80
CA TRP A 130 10.55 -7.24 5.64
C TRP A 130 11.40 -6.07 6.07
N GLY A 131 11.81 -6.07 7.35
CA GLY A 131 12.84 -5.20 7.90
C GLY A 131 14.11 -5.99 8.14
N PHE A 132 15.21 -5.57 7.58
CA PHE A 132 16.53 -6.15 7.81
C PHE A 132 17.32 -5.24 8.76
N TYR A 133 17.63 -5.77 9.93
CA TYR A 133 18.46 -5.08 10.90
C TYR A 133 19.94 -5.39 10.68
N HIS A 134 20.75 -4.36 10.43
CA HIS A 134 22.20 -4.47 10.33
C HIS A 134 22.85 -3.11 10.63
N ASP A 135 24.08 -3.11 11.13
CA ASP A 135 24.88 -1.89 11.37
C ASP A 135 24.10 -0.78 12.10
N ASP A 136 23.34 -1.14 13.14
CA ASP A 136 22.53 -0.25 13.96
C ASP A 136 21.48 0.56 13.16
N HIS A 137 20.90 -0.06 12.15
CA HIS A 137 19.73 0.48 11.44
C HIS A 137 18.87 -0.62 10.84
N VAL A 138 17.66 -0.24 10.42
CA VAL A 138 16.70 -1.11 9.74
C VAL A 138 16.61 -0.72 8.27
N ASP A 139 16.80 -1.69 7.38
CA ASP A 139 16.56 -1.54 5.95
C ASP A 139 15.27 -2.23 5.53
N TYR A 140 14.64 -1.66 4.51
CA TYR A 140 13.44 -2.19 3.88
C TYR A 140 13.79 -3.21 2.79
N ILE A 141 13.20 -4.41 2.90
CA ILE A 141 13.24 -5.43 1.84
C ILE A 141 11.81 -5.65 1.31
N PRO A 142 11.57 -5.41 0.01
CA PRO A 142 10.25 -5.63 -0.60
C PRO A 142 9.83 -7.11 -0.57
N TYR A 143 8.54 -7.36 -0.33
CA TYR A 143 7.96 -8.71 -0.38
C TYR A 143 8.37 -9.49 -1.62
N LYS A 144 8.24 -8.89 -2.80
CA LYS A 144 8.50 -9.54 -4.10
C LYS A 144 9.96 -9.88 -4.35
N ARG A 145 10.87 -9.50 -3.47
CA ARG A 145 12.33 -9.74 -3.59
C ARG A 145 12.88 -10.61 -2.48
N PHE A 146 12.02 -11.22 -1.67
CA PHE A 146 12.48 -12.01 -0.55
C PHE A 146 11.60 -13.24 -0.33
N VAL A 147 12.24 -14.41 -0.31
CA VAL A 147 11.61 -15.69 0.05
C VAL A 147 12.01 -16.02 1.47
N GLY A 148 11.08 -15.83 2.41
CA GLY A 148 11.29 -16.29 3.79
C GLY A 148 11.17 -17.81 3.87
N LEU A 149 12.08 -18.45 4.59
CA LEU A 149 12.08 -19.89 4.84
C LEU A 149 11.66 -20.13 6.30
N PRO A 150 10.36 -20.43 6.53
CA PRO A 150 9.88 -20.68 7.88
C PRO A 150 10.34 -22.04 8.39
N ASP A 151 10.50 -22.13 9.69
CA ASP A 151 10.67 -23.41 10.39
C ASP A 151 9.35 -24.17 10.40
N GLU A 152 9.38 -25.48 10.13
CA GLU A 152 8.18 -26.34 10.08
C GLU A 152 7.52 -26.55 11.46
N PHE A 153 8.24 -26.33 12.57
CA PHE A 153 7.76 -26.62 13.91
C PHE A 153 7.09 -25.40 14.57
N ASP A 154 7.67 -24.20 14.41
CA ASP A 154 7.21 -23.01 15.10
C ASP A 154 6.80 -21.87 14.16
N GLY A 155 7.03 -22.03 12.84
CA GLY A 155 6.72 -21.01 11.83
C GLY A 155 7.64 -19.79 11.85
N SER A 156 8.65 -19.75 12.74
CA SER A 156 9.62 -18.65 12.78
C SER A 156 10.54 -18.68 11.57
N TYR A 157 11.00 -17.51 11.13
CA TYR A 157 11.95 -17.46 10.01
C TYR A 157 13.37 -17.63 10.54
N LYS A 158 14.09 -18.63 10.00
CA LYS A 158 15.49 -18.95 10.35
C LYS A 158 16.45 -18.75 9.19
N ALA A 159 15.93 -18.63 7.98
CA ALA A 159 16.67 -18.31 6.78
C ALA A 159 15.79 -17.57 5.79
N GLY A 160 16.42 -17.01 4.75
CA GLY A 160 15.70 -16.35 3.68
C GLY A 160 16.58 -16.07 2.47
N ILE A 161 15.95 -15.93 1.33
CA ILE A 161 16.62 -15.71 0.04
C ILE A 161 16.19 -14.35 -0.48
N TRP A 162 17.10 -13.40 -0.49
CA TRP A 162 16.92 -12.16 -1.20
C TRP A 162 17.39 -12.32 -2.64
N PHE A 163 16.62 -11.79 -3.59
CA PHE A 163 16.98 -11.86 -5.00
C PHE A 163 16.62 -10.57 -5.72
N PHE A 164 17.46 -10.20 -6.67
CA PHE A 164 17.29 -9.01 -7.47
C PHE A 164 17.82 -9.18 -8.89
N GLN A 165 17.02 -8.79 -9.86
CA GLN A 165 17.37 -8.75 -11.27
C GLN A 165 16.76 -7.47 -11.86
N ILE A 166 17.59 -6.64 -12.49
CA ILE A 166 17.13 -5.36 -13.08
C ILE A 166 16.29 -5.62 -14.33
N ASP A 167 16.74 -6.57 -15.15
CA ASP A 167 16.16 -6.94 -16.44
C ASP A 167 16.47 -8.41 -16.71
N GLU A 168 15.64 -9.10 -17.49
CA GLU A 168 15.82 -10.51 -17.83
C GLU A 168 17.17 -10.81 -18.49
N ASN A 169 17.79 -9.83 -19.16
CA ASN A 169 19.11 -9.95 -19.78
C ASN A 169 20.26 -9.59 -18.84
N LYS A 170 20.00 -9.22 -17.59
CA LYS A 170 21.02 -8.88 -16.60
C LYS A 170 21.20 -10.02 -15.60
N PRO A 171 22.37 -10.10 -14.93
CA PRO A 171 22.61 -11.12 -13.94
C PRO A 171 21.57 -11.08 -12.80
N LEU A 172 21.14 -12.25 -12.35
CA LEU A 172 20.38 -12.41 -11.12
C LEU A 172 21.35 -12.41 -9.93
N SER A 173 21.25 -11.43 -9.06
CA SER A 173 21.95 -11.38 -7.78
C SER A 173 21.08 -12.04 -6.72
N VAL A 174 21.68 -12.92 -5.92
CA VAL A 174 20.99 -13.64 -4.85
C VAL A 174 21.83 -13.58 -3.59
N CYS A 175 21.18 -13.38 -2.44
CA CYS A 175 21.80 -13.49 -1.14
C CYS A 175 20.99 -14.45 -0.28
N LEU A 176 21.62 -15.54 0.16
CA LEU A 176 21.06 -16.47 1.13
C LEU A 176 21.46 -16.01 2.53
N TYR A 177 20.49 -15.63 3.33
CA TYR A 177 20.63 -15.27 4.73
C TYR A 177 20.31 -16.47 5.62
N GLU A 178 21.15 -16.76 6.56
CA GLU A 178 21.00 -17.84 7.56
C GLU A 178 21.31 -17.28 8.96
N LEU A 179 21.08 -18.04 10.03
CA LEU A 179 21.35 -17.58 11.39
C LEU A 179 22.85 -17.28 11.65
N ASP A 180 23.73 -18.02 10.97
CA ASP A 180 25.18 -17.99 11.14
C ASP A 180 25.89 -17.15 10.06
N GLY A 181 25.16 -16.32 9.31
CA GLY A 181 25.72 -15.41 8.31
C GLY A 181 25.01 -15.45 6.97
N TYR A 182 25.62 -14.88 5.96
CA TYR A 182 25.04 -14.79 4.62
C TYR A 182 26.05 -15.20 3.53
N THR A 183 25.51 -15.67 2.39
CA THR A 183 26.28 -16.05 1.20
C THR A 183 25.70 -15.37 -0.02
N GLU A 184 26.55 -14.71 -0.82
CA GLU A 184 26.10 -14.07 -2.05
C GLU A 184 26.39 -14.97 -3.27
N TYR A 185 25.41 -15.02 -4.14
CA TYR A 185 25.46 -15.75 -5.41
C TYR A 185 25.16 -14.81 -6.58
N ILE A 186 25.65 -15.16 -7.74
CA ILE A 186 25.35 -14.49 -9.00
C ILE A 186 25.05 -15.54 -10.07
N LYS A 187 24.02 -15.27 -10.87
CA LYS A 187 23.68 -16.12 -12.02
C LYS A 187 23.58 -15.26 -13.26
N GLU A 188 24.49 -15.45 -14.19
CA GLU A 188 24.39 -14.90 -15.54
C GLU A 188 23.44 -15.77 -16.39
N ASN A 189 22.76 -15.15 -17.37
CA ASN A 189 21.64 -15.76 -18.09
C ASN A 189 21.82 -17.22 -18.56
N SER A 190 22.98 -17.53 -19.13
CA SER A 190 23.25 -18.84 -19.73
C SER A 190 24.21 -19.71 -18.91
N LYS A 191 24.67 -19.20 -17.76
CA LYS A 191 25.64 -19.88 -16.91
C LYS A 191 25.01 -20.48 -15.67
N ALA A 192 25.71 -21.42 -15.05
CA ALA A 192 25.36 -21.89 -13.72
C ALA A 192 25.47 -20.75 -12.69
N MET A 193 24.74 -20.88 -11.59
CA MET A 193 24.88 -19.97 -10.46
C MET A 193 26.25 -20.17 -9.81
N GLU A 194 26.97 -19.09 -9.56
CA GLU A 194 28.28 -19.07 -8.94
C GLU A 194 28.23 -18.34 -7.59
N ILE A 195 29.11 -18.72 -6.67
CA ILE A 195 29.32 -17.99 -5.42
C ILE A 195 30.09 -16.73 -5.73
N LYS A 196 29.49 -15.57 -5.46
CA LYS A 196 30.15 -14.28 -5.56
C LYS A 196 30.95 -13.97 -4.31
N THR A 197 30.36 -14.24 -3.13
CA THR A 197 30.98 -14.02 -1.84
C THR A 197 30.69 -15.26 -0.98
N ALA A 198 31.75 -15.91 -0.49
CA ALA A 198 31.63 -17.04 0.44
C ALA A 198 30.96 -16.57 1.75
N LYS A 199 30.42 -17.52 2.52
CA LYS A 199 29.68 -17.26 3.77
C LYS A 199 30.46 -16.32 4.70
N ARG A 200 29.80 -15.25 5.11
CA ARG A 200 30.32 -14.22 6.02
C ARG A 200 29.36 -13.99 7.18
N PRO A 201 29.89 -13.66 8.38
CA PRO A 201 29.07 -13.23 9.50
C PRO A 201 28.45 -11.85 9.23
N TYR A 202 27.37 -11.49 9.92
CA TYR A 202 26.69 -10.20 9.79
C TYR A 202 27.53 -9.03 10.31
N LYS A 203 28.23 -9.21 11.44
CA LYS A 203 29.11 -8.18 12.04
C LYS A 203 30.55 -8.56 11.79
N ILE A 204 31.22 -7.86 10.92
CA ILE A 204 32.63 -8.13 10.60
C ILE A 204 33.49 -7.40 11.63
N VAL A 205 34.18 -8.15 12.50
CA VAL A 205 35.08 -7.61 13.52
C VAL A 205 36.50 -7.49 13.00
N LYS A 206 36.94 -8.41 12.13
CA LYS A 206 38.28 -8.45 11.59
C LYS A 206 38.29 -9.06 10.18
N ASN A 207 38.89 -8.34 9.24
CA ASN A 207 39.12 -8.84 7.90
C ASN A 207 40.63 -8.82 7.63
N VAL A 208 41.24 -9.98 7.45
CA VAL A 208 42.69 -10.13 7.22
C VAL A 208 42.89 -10.94 5.94
N SER A 209 43.54 -10.33 4.95
CA SER A 209 43.95 -11.04 3.73
C SER A 209 45.36 -11.62 3.92
N VAL A 210 45.49 -12.94 3.82
CA VAL A 210 46.73 -13.67 3.92
C VAL A 210 46.86 -14.57 2.70
N MET A 211 47.85 -14.30 1.82
CA MET A 211 48.17 -15.12 0.63
C MET A 211 46.95 -15.47 -0.22
N GLU A 212 46.21 -14.48 -0.70
CA GLU A 212 45.01 -14.65 -1.52
C GLU A 212 43.79 -15.28 -0.78
N THR A 213 43.92 -15.60 0.50
CA THR A 213 42.83 -16.08 1.33
C THR A 213 42.32 -14.97 2.27
N GLU A 214 41.08 -14.62 2.15
CA GLU A 214 40.42 -13.67 3.03
C GLU A 214 39.90 -14.39 4.28
N ILE A 215 40.46 -14.06 5.45
CA ILE A 215 39.95 -14.57 6.73
C ILE A 215 39.07 -13.50 7.35
N VAL A 216 37.75 -13.78 7.34
CA VAL A 216 36.75 -12.90 7.93
C VAL A 216 36.31 -13.48 9.28
N ALA A 217 36.63 -12.76 10.36
CA ALA A 217 36.16 -13.08 11.70
C ALA A 217 35.07 -12.07 12.10
N GLY A 218 33.97 -12.54 12.65
CA GLY A 218 32.88 -11.69 13.06
C GLY A 218 31.86 -12.39 13.93
N GLU A 219 30.82 -11.68 14.28
CA GLU A 219 29.72 -12.13 15.12
C GLU A 219 28.42 -12.12 14.36
N ASN A 220 27.47 -12.91 14.80
CA ASN A 220 26.12 -12.95 14.26
C ASN A 220 25.12 -12.36 15.27
N TYR A 221 23.91 -12.09 14.81
CA TYR A 221 22.83 -11.66 15.69
C TYR A 221 22.28 -12.85 16.48
N PRO A 222 21.66 -12.61 17.64
CA PRO A 222 21.09 -13.68 18.48
C PRO A 222 19.91 -14.39 17.80
N THR A 223 19.23 -13.70 16.89
CA THR A 223 18.11 -14.22 16.12
C THR A 223 18.27 -13.86 14.66
N PHE A 224 17.42 -14.43 13.80
CA PHE A 224 17.44 -14.12 12.37
C PHE A 224 17.18 -12.62 12.14
N PRO A 225 18.06 -11.91 11.40
CA PRO A 225 18.05 -10.44 11.36
C PRO A 225 17.01 -9.83 10.43
N ILE A 226 16.23 -10.64 9.71
CA ILE A 226 15.18 -10.17 8.81
C ILE A 226 13.83 -10.52 9.40
N VAL A 227 13.10 -9.50 9.81
CA VAL A 227 11.83 -9.61 10.53
C VAL A 227 10.67 -9.26 9.59
N PRO A 228 9.59 -10.07 9.54
CA PRO A 228 8.41 -9.74 8.75
C PRO A 228 7.52 -8.73 9.47
N LEU A 229 7.01 -7.75 8.73
CA LEU A 229 5.79 -7.03 9.08
C LEU A 229 4.66 -7.60 8.23
N LYS A 230 3.65 -8.16 8.86
CA LYS A 230 2.46 -8.70 8.18
C LYS A 230 1.40 -7.62 8.04
N ASN A 231 0.56 -7.75 7.03
CA ASN A 231 -0.70 -7.04 6.97
C ASN A 231 -1.78 -7.82 7.73
N ILE A 232 -2.90 -7.19 8.00
CA ILE A 232 -4.06 -7.79 8.68
C ILE A 232 -4.41 -9.13 8.01
N ASN A 233 -4.58 -10.18 8.81
CA ASN A 233 -4.85 -11.55 8.38
C ASN A 233 -3.80 -12.14 7.43
N ASP A 234 -2.61 -11.58 7.36
CA ASP A 234 -1.54 -12.00 6.46
C ASP A 234 -2.03 -12.07 4.99
N GLN A 235 -2.75 -11.05 4.55
CA GLN A 235 -3.32 -10.92 3.20
C GLN A 235 -3.03 -9.55 2.60
N SER A 236 -2.92 -9.47 1.27
CA SER A 236 -2.92 -8.19 0.55
C SER A 236 -4.25 -7.47 0.75
N SER A 237 -4.21 -6.16 0.96
CA SER A 237 -5.40 -5.32 1.12
C SER A 237 -6.28 -5.27 -0.15
N ILE A 238 -5.77 -5.71 -1.31
CA ILE A 238 -6.56 -5.78 -2.55
C ILE A 238 -7.54 -6.96 -2.55
N VAL A 239 -7.24 -8.00 -1.75
CA VAL A 239 -8.10 -9.17 -1.63
C VAL A 239 -9.47 -8.75 -1.06
N GLY A 240 -10.52 -9.13 -1.75
CA GLY A 240 -11.90 -8.73 -1.39
C GLY A 240 -12.38 -7.41 -2.00
N VAL A 241 -11.49 -6.55 -2.50
CA VAL A 241 -11.89 -5.28 -3.14
C VAL A 241 -11.51 -5.17 -4.62
N LEU A 242 -10.70 -6.09 -5.13
CA LEU A 242 -10.26 -6.08 -6.53
C LEU A 242 -11.44 -5.98 -7.51
N ASN A 243 -12.47 -6.81 -7.33
CA ASN A 243 -13.64 -6.79 -8.21
C ASN A 243 -14.43 -5.47 -8.13
N ILE A 244 -14.41 -4.79 -6.98
CA ILE A 244 -15.04 -3.48 -6.82
C ILE A 244 -14.25 -2.44 -7.63
N LEU A 245 -12.91 -2.46 -7.54
CA LEU A 245 -12.04 -1.57 -8.30
C LEU A 245 -12.20 -1.78 -9.80
N ILE A 246 -12.22 -3.03 -10.29
CA ILE A 246 -12.47 -3.37 -11.69
C ILE A 246 -13.83 -2.81 -12.14
N ALA A 247 -14.89 -3.03 -11.36
CA ALA A 247 -16.23 -2.54 -11.69
C ALA A 247 -16.28 -1.01 -11.75
N MET A 248 -15.59 -0.32 -10.85
CA MET A 248 -15.51 1.15 -10.84
C MET A 248 -14.76 1.67 -12.07
N ASP A 249 -13.60 1.11 -12.40
CA ASP A 249 -12.82 1.49 -13.58
C ASP A 249 -13.64 1.33 -14.86
N MET A 250 -14.37 0.22 -14.97
CA MET A 250 -15.26 -0.05 -16.11
C MET A 250 -16.42 0.96 -16.18
N LEU A 251 -17.05 1.30 -15.04
CA LEU A 251 -18.16 2.25 -15.02
C LEU A 251 -17.71 3.67 -15.37
N TYR A 252 -16.60 4.15 -14.80
CA TYR A 252 -16.05 5.47 -15.15
C TYR A 252 -15.66 5.53 -16.62
N SER A 253 -15.00 4.49 -17.13
CA SER A 253 -14.62 4.41 -18.54
C SER A 253 -15.85 4.41 -19.48
N ARG A 254 -16.89 3.63 -19.13
CA ARG A 254 -18.16 3.59 -19.89
C ARG A 254 -18.89 4.93 -19.85
N LEU A 255 -18.91 5.60 -18.69
CA LEU A 255 -19.57 6.90 -18.56
C LEU A 255 -18.94 7.92 -19.53
N VAL A 256 -17.61 8.02 -19.58
CA VAL A 256 -16.90 8.91 -20.51
C VAL A 256 -17.07 8.48 -21.96
N ASN A 257 -17.01 7.18 -22.25
CA ASN A 257 -17.23 6.68 -23.61
C ASN A 257 -18.66 6.97 -24.08
N ASN A 258 -19.65 6.78 -23.22
CA ASN A 258 -21.06 7.08 -23.55
C ASN A 258 -21.29 8.58 -23.81
N VAL A 259 -20.60 9.47 -23.06
CA VAL A 259 -20.66 10.92 -23.35
C VAL A 259 -20.05 11.19 -24.72
N SER A 260 -18.93 10.58 -25.03
CA SER A 260 -18.26 10.74 -26.32
C SER A 260 -19.05 10.13 -27.49
N GLU A 261 -19.83 9.08 -27.23
CA GLU A 261 -20.72 8.44 -28.22
C GLU A 261 -22.11 9.09 -28.24
N GLY A 262 -22.51 9.83 -27.22
CA GLY A 262 -23.84 10.48 -27.13
C GLY A 262 -24.07 11.53 -28.21
N ASP A 263 -23.03 11.99 -28.88
CA ASP A 263 -23.12 12.82 -30.10
C ASP A 263 -23.39 12.02 -31.36
N LEU A 264 -23.37 10.67 -31.28
CA LEU A 264 -23.70 9.81 -32.40
C LEU A 264 -25.22 9.70 -32.54
N VAL A 265 -25.72 10.26 -33.62
CA VAL A 265 -27.13 10.16 -33.98
C VAL A 265 -27.32 8.94 -34.87
N TYR A 266 -28.17 8.00 -34.46
CA TYR A 266 -28.58 6.89 -35.34
C TYR A 266 -29.73 7.34 -36.19
N TRP A 267 -29.65 7.04 -37.49
CA TRP A 267 -30.70 7.36 -38.46
C TRP A 267 -31.49 6.11 -38.75
N VAL A 268 -32.79 6.16 -38.56
CA VAL A 268 -33.73 5.10 -38.99
C VAL A 268 -34.27 5.49 -40.32
N LEU A 269 -33.93 4.70 -41.33
CA LEU A 269 -34.41 4.84 -42.69
C LEU A 269 -35.69 4.03 -42.90
N LYS A 270 -36.76 4.67 -43.32
CA LYS A 270 -38.01 4.00 -43.67
C LYS A 270 -38.21 4.06 -45.18
N ASN A 271 -38.73 2.96 -45.77
CA ASN A 271 -39.02 2.83 -47.18
C ASN A 271 -37.81 2.96 -48.13
N TYR A 272 -36.64 2.58 -47.63
CA TYR A 272 -35.42 2.54 -48.45
C TYR A 272 -35.31 1.14 -49.08
N GLY A 273 -35.90 0.97 -50.25
CA GLY A 273 -35.89 -0.33 -50.94
C GLY A 273 -34.74 -0.40 -51.94
N GLY A 274 -33.87 -1.42 -51.85
CA GLY A 274 -32.90 -1.75 -52.85
C GLY A 274 -31.43 -1.50 -52.55
N MET A 275 -31.07 -1.32 -51.28
CA MET A 275 -29.64 -1.35 -50.88
C MET A 275 -29.16 -2.80 -50.73
N ASP A 276 -28.02 -3.10 -51.30
CA ASP A 276 -27.27 -4.32 -50.98
C ASP A 276 -26.24 -4.06 -49.86
N ASP A 277 -25.57 -5.11 -49.37
CA ASP A 277 -24.64 -5.02 -48.25
C ASP A 277 -23.50 -3.99 -48.46
N VAL A 278 -23.13 -3.73 -49.75
CA VAL A 278 -22.09 -2.77 -50.11
C VAL A 278 -22.61 -1.33 -50.03
N ASP A 279 -23.88 -1.14 -50.34
CA ASP A 279 -24.54 0.16 -50.26
C ASP A 279 -24.76 0.55 -48.80
N ASP A 280 -25.03 -0.42 -47.92
CA ASP A 280 -25.15 -0.21 -46.45
C ASP A 280 -23.81 0.21 -45.84
N GLU A 281 -22.69 -0.42 -46.23
CA GLU A 281 -21.35 0.01 -45.80
C GLU A 281 -21.01 1.43 -46.26
N ASN A 282 -21.25 1.74 -47.55
CA ASN A 282 -21.00 3.07 -48.10
C ASN A 282 -21.89 4.12 -47.42
N PHE A 283 -23.13 3.77 -47.12
CA PHE A 283 -24.06 4.63 -46.41
C PHE A 283 -23.53 4.99 -45.02
N VAL A 284 -23.13 4.01 -44.22
CA VAL A 284 -22.55 4.22 -42.91
C VAL A 284 -21.27 5.05 -42.95
N ILE A 285 -20.39 4.79 -43.92
CA ILE A 285 -19.16 5.56 -44.13
C ILE A 285 -19.47 7.03 -44.49
N ASN A 286 -20.45 7.27 -45.35
CA ASN A 286 -20.87 8.61 -45.76
C ASN A 286 -21.53 9.35 -44.58
N LEU A 287 -22.36 8.68 -43.81
CA LEU A 287 -22.98 9.22 -42.60
C LEU A 287 -21.92 9.67 -41.58
N LEU A 288 -20.94 8.84 -41.33
CA LEU A 288 -19.84 9.13 -40.37
C LEU A 288 -18.89 10.24 -40.86
N LYS A 289 -18.72 10.38 -42.21
CA LYS A 289 -17.79 11.36 -42.77
C LYS A 289 -18.43 12.71 -43.10
N SER A 290 -19.64 12.72 -43.62
CA SER A 290 -20.27 13.93 -44.16
C SER A 290 -21.45 14.43 -43.37
N HIS A 291 -22.02 13.58 -42.49
CA HIS A 291 -23.27 13.85 -41.73
C HIS A 291 -24.47 14.27 -42.64
N VAL A 292 -24.41 13.95 -43.91
CA VAL A 292 -25.46 14.28 -44.91
C VAL A 292 -26.00 13.01 -45.49
N LEU A 293 -27.34 12.89 -45.48
CA LEU A 293 -28.10 11.84 -46.11
C LEU A 293 -28.87 12.39 -47.30
N HIS A 294 -28.73 11.73 -48.44
CA HIS A 294 -29.62 11.94 -49.58
C HIS A 294 -30.68 10.87 -49.59
N ILE A 295 -31.93 11.27 -49.49
CA ILE A 295 -33.10 10.38 -49.50
C ILE A 295 -33.85 10.62 -50.82
N ASP A 296 -34.03 9.56 -51.62
CA ASP A 296 -34.79 9.61 -52.85
C ASP A 296 -36.28 9.29 -52.62
N GLY A 297 -37.17 10.08 -53.19
CA GLY A 297 -38.59 9.79 -53.28
C GLY A 297 -39.34 9.93 -51.94
N GLU A 298 -40.17 8.93 -51.60
CA GLU A 298 -41.03 8.91 -50.39
C GLU A 298 -40.34 8.39 -49.15
N GLY A 299 -39.00 8.37 -49.11
CA GLY A 299 -38.23 7.93 -47.97
C GLY A 299 -38.28 8.92 -46.80
N ASP A 300 -38.20 8.43 -45.56
CA ASP A 300 -38.13 9.22 -44.36
C ASP A 300 -36.92 8.79 -43.50
N ALA A 301 -36.19 9.76 -42.95
CA ALA A 301 -35.06 9.53 -42.08
C ALA A 301 -35.29 10.23 -40.76
N GLN A 302 -35.31 9.47 -39.66
CA GLN A 302 -35.51 10.01 -38.34
C GLN A 302 -34.23 9.81 -37.50
N PRO A 303 -33.67 10.87 -36.89
CA PRO A 303 -32.59 10.74 -35.97
C PRO A 303 -33.06 10.13 -34.64
N HIS A 304 -32.37 9.13 -34.18
CA HIS A 304 -32.55 8.58 -32.86
C HIS A 304 -31.27 8.79 -32.07
N GLN A 305 -31.39 9.44 -30.93
CA GLN A 305 -30.32 9.58 -29.96
C GLN A 305 -30.50 8.54 -28.85
N ILE A 306 -29.43 7.87 -28.49
CA ILE A 306 -29.46 6.94 -27.35
C ILE A 306 -29.43 7.75 -26.06
N GLU A 307 -30.47 7.62 -25.25
CA GLU A 307 -30.45 8.19 -23.90
C GLU A 307 -29.45 7.42 -23.04
N VAL A 308 -28.40 8.09 -22.59
CA VAL A 308 -27.43 7.52 -21.66
C VAL A 308 -28.03 7.56 -20.26
N PRO A 309 -28.10 6.42 -19.54
CA PRO A 309 -28.70 6.37 -18.18
C PRO A 309 -27.72 6.95 -17.15
N TYR A 310 -27.52 8.26 -17.14
CA TYR A 310 -26.58 8.96 -16.24
C TYR A 310 -26.90 8.72 -14.79
N GLU A 311 -28.16 8.94 -14.37
CA GLU A 311 -28.59 8.80 -12.99
C GLU A 311 -28.35 7.38 -12.43
N ALA A 312 -28.61 6.35 -13.24
CA ALA A 312 -28.35 4.98 -12.85
C ALA A 312 -26.85 4.71 -12.70
N SER A 313 -26.02 5.27 -13.60
CA SER A 313 -24.57 5.13 -13.53
C SER A 313 -23.98 5.83 -12.30
N GLU A 314 -24.38 7.06 -12.04
CA GLU A 314 -23.97 7.83 -10.85
C GLU A 314 -24.38 7.13 -9.54
N THR A 315 -25.62 6.67 -9.46
CA THR A 315 -26.10 5.92 -8.28
C THR A 315 -25.31 4.65 -8.05
N THR A 316 -24.95 3.92 -9.12
CA THR A 316 -24.16 2.69 -9.03
C THR A 316 -22.72 3.00 -8.60
N ILE A 317 -22.10 4.02 -9.18
CA ILE A 317 -20.75 4.47 -8.79
C ILE A 317 -20.74 4.88 -7.32
N ALA A 318 -21.72 5.66 -6.85
CA ALA A 318 -21.82 6.06 -5.46
C ALA A 318 -21.98 4.86 -4.50
N ALA A 319 -22.77 3.86 -4.89
CA ALA A 319 -22.95 2.63 -4.11
C ALA A 319 -21.65 1.81 -4.05
N LEU A 320 -20.94 1.64 -5.16
CA LEU A 320 -19.64 0.93 -5.20
C LEU A 320 -18.54 1.70 -4.46
N LYS A 321 -18.51 3.02 -4.57
CA LYS A 321 -17.59 3.88 -3.80
C LYS A 321 -17.82 3.66 -2.31
N LYS A 322 -19.07 3.72 -1.84
CA LYS A 322 -19.41 3.45 -0.44
C LYS A 322 -18.94 2.06 -0.02
N LEU A 323 -19.25 1.02 -0.81
CA LEU A 323 -18.86 -0.35 -0.52
C LEU A 323 -17.32 -0.50 -0.44
N LEU A 324 -16.57 0.18 -1.30
CA LEU A 324 -15.12 0.18 -1.30
C LEU A 324 -14.55 0.79 -0.02
N PHE A 325 -15.04 1.99 0.38
CA PHE A 325 -14.59 2.64 1.61
C PHE A 325 -14.95 1.81 2.84
N ASP A 326 -16.15 1.25 2.90
CA ASP A 326 -16.58 0.39 4.01
C ASP A 326 -15.71 -0.89 4.06
N SER A 327 -15.43 -1.54 2.92
CA SER A 327 -14.62 -2.77 2.84
C SER A 327 -13.15 -2.55 3.19
N MET A 328 -12.60 -1.40 2.84
CA MET A 328 -11.22 -1.01 3.13
C MET A 328 -11.07 -0.32 4.50
N MET A 329 -12.16 -0.16 5.25
CA MET A 329 -12.20 0.60 6.51
C MET A 329 -11.61 2.02 6.35
N GLY A 330 -11.89 2.66 5.22
CA GLY A 330 -11.41 4.01 4.90
C GLY A 330 -12.44 5.09 5.18
N VAL A 331 -12.00 6.34 5.19
CA VAL A 331 -12.85 7.53 5.34
C VAL A 331 -13.01 8.20 3.99
N ASP A 332 -14.27 8.40 3.56
CA ASP A 332 -14.55 9.17 2.35
C ASP A 332 -14.50 10.68 2.65
N PRO A 333 -13.56 11.44 2.04
CA PRO A 333 -13.44 12.88 2.28
C PRO A 333 -14.70 13.67 1.92
N GLU A 334 -15.48 13.21 0.93
CA GLU A 334 -16.70 13.90 0.50
C GLU A 334 -17.77 13.89 1.57
N ARG A 335 -17.83 12.85 2.42
CA ARG A 335 -18.76 12.79 3.55
C ARG A 335 -18.45 13.83 4.62
N ILE A 336 -17.15 14.19 4.79
CA ILE A 336 -16.73 15.18 5.79
C ILE A 336 -16.99 16.60 5.30
N THR A 337 -16.92 16.85 3.99
CA THR A 337 -17.02 18.19 3.38
C THR A 337 -18.45 18.62 3.06
N SER A 338 -19.43 17.77 3.20
CA SER A 338 -20.85 18.07 2.89
C SER A 338 -21.49 19.17 3.77
N GLY A 339 -20.72 19.78 4.68
CA GLY A 339 -20.98 21.13 5.25
C GLY A 339 -21.98 21.21 6.40
N ASN A 340 -22.67 20.14 6.75
CA ASN A 340 -23.68 20.09 7.83
C ASN A 340 -23.42 19.00 8.87
N GLU A 341 -22.27 18.34 8.84
CA GLU A 341 -21.99 17.26 9.78
C GLU A 341 -21.55 17.80 11.14
N THR A 342 -22.15 17.27 12.21
CA THR A 342 -21.73 17.56 13.59
C THR A 342 -20.37 16.91 13.87
N ALA A 343 -19.58 17.46 14.83
CA ALA A 343 -18.34 16.85 15.26
C ALA A 343 -18.49 15.37 15.64
N THR A 344 -19.65 14.96 16.18
CA THR A 344 -19.97 13.57 16.47
C THR A 344 -20.10 12.72 15.21
N ALA A 345 -20.68 13.24 14.13
CA ALA A 345 -20.78 12.52 12.86
C ALA A 345 -19.41 12.36 12.21
N ILE A 346 -18.57 13.39 12.29
CA ILE A 346 -17.17 13.32 11.84
C ILE A 346 -16.40 12.26 12.64
N LYS A 347 -16.49 12.25 13.97
CA LYS A 347 -15.87 11.21 14.82
C LYS A 347 -16.36 9.80 14.45
N ALA A 348 -17.64 9.64 14.22
CA ALA A 348 -18.21 8.34 13.81
C ALA A 348 -17.71 7.89 12.42
N SER A 349 -17.42 8.80 11.51
CA SER A 349 -16.86 8.44 10.19
C SER A 349 -15.42 7.89 10.28
N TYR A 350 -14.65 8.25 11.31
CA TYR A 350 -13.31 7.73 11.58
C TYR A 350 -13.28 6.39 12.31
N GLU A 351 -14.43 5.89 12.82
CA GLU A 351 -14.45 4.66 13.61
C GLU A 351 -13.88 3.45 12.89
N ASN A 352 -14.23 3.28 11.62
CA ASN A 352 -13.69 2.20 10.81
C ASN A 352 -12.16 2.29 10.67
N LEU A 353 -11.62 3.52 10.52
CA LEU A 353 -10.19 3.75 10.41
C LEU A 353 -9.48 3.52 11.76
N ASN A 354 -10.12 3.86 12.89
CA ASN A 354 -9.62 3.55 14.23
C ASN A 354 -9.54 2.03 14.47
N ILE A 355 -10.55 1.26 14.01
CA ILE A 355 -10.53 -0.20 14.09
C ILE A 355 -9.38 -0.76 13.27
N LYS A 356 -9.20 -0.27 12.04
CA LYS A 356 -8.10 -0.68 11.16
C LYS A 356 -6.74 -0.35 11.76
N GLU A 357 -6.61 0.84 12.34
CA GLU A 357 -5.40 1.28 13.04
C GLU A 357 -5.05 0.33 14.17
N GLY A 358 -6.00 0.02 15.07
CA GLY A 358 -5.76 -0.92 16.16
C GLY A 358 -5.34 -2.32 15.68
N LEU A 359 -5.86 -2.80 14.56
CA LEU A 359 -5.43 -4.09 13.97
C LEU A 359 -4.00 -4.02 13.41
N LEU A 360 -3.64 -2.92 12.75
CA LEU A 360 -2.29 -2.71 12.21
C LEU A 360 -1.27 -2.46 13.32
N GLU A 361 -1.68 -1.83 14.42
CA GLU A 361 -0.82 -1.56 15.57
C GLU A 361 -0.28 -2.86 16.17
N TYR A 362 -1.09 -3.91 16.27
CA TYR A 362 -0.63 -5.22 16.74
C TYR A 362 0.50 -5.78 15.87
N GLU A 363 0.36 -5.73 14.56
CA GLU A 363 1.38 -6.21 13.62
C GLU A 363 2.67 -5.35 13.69
N LEU A 364 2.51 -4.04 13.87
CA LEU A 364 3.64 -3.12 14.06
C LEU A 364 4.37 -3.37 15.37
N ILE A 365 3.65 -3.66 16.47
CA ILE A 365 4.23 -4.00 17.77
C ILE A 365 5.04 -5.30 17.64
N GLU A 366 4.47 -6.36 17.05
CA GLU A 366 5.19 -7.63 16.83
C GLU A 366 6.46 -7.41 15.99
N PHE A 367 6.37 -6.59 14.95
CA PHE A 367 7.52 -6.26 14.11
C PHE A 367 8.63 -5.54 14.89
N ILE A 368 8.29 -4.47 15.62
CA ILE A 368 9.27 -3.68 16.38
C ILE A 368 9.91 -4.52 17.48
N GLN A 369 9.13 -5.33 18.21
CA GLN A 369 9.66 -6.26 19.21
C GLN A 369 10.57 -7.33 18.57
N GLY A 370 10.24 -7.80 17.36
CA GLY A 370 11.11 -8.67 16.58
C GLY A 370 12.46 -8.02 16.29
N ILE A 371 12.45 -6.75 15.86
CA ILE A 371 13.67 -5.98 15.64
C ILE A 371 14.46 -5.77 16.95
N PHE A 372 13.78 -5.51 18.09
CA PHE A 372 14.43 -5.38 19.40
C PHE A 372 15.22 -6.63 19.78
N LYS A 373 14.65 -7.82 19.56
CA LYS A 373 15.34 -9.10 19.80
C LYS A 373 16.62 -9.22 18.97
N VAL A 374 16.58 -8.82 17.71
CA VAL A 374 17.77 -8.83 16.84
C VAL A 374 18.80 -7.80 17.30
N ALA A 375 18.36 -6.58 17.61
CA ALA A 375 19.22 -5.46 17.99
C ALA A 375 19.80 -5.58 19.41
N GLY A 376 19.29 -6.50 20.24
CA GLY A 376 19.63 -6.59 21.65
C GLY A 376 19.15 -5.38 22.46
N ILE A 377 18.02 -4.80 22.04
CA ILE A 377 17.31 -3.77 22.82
C ILE A 377 16.44 -4.49 23.84
N ASN A 378 16.27 -3.89 25.03
CA ASN A 378 15.40 -4.47 26.04
C ASN A 378 13.95 -4.54 25.52
N GLU A 379 13.35 -5.74 25.56
CA GLU A 379 11.97 -5.98 25.11
C GLU A 379 10.92 -5.21 25.93
N ASP A 380 11.27 -4.79 27.16
CA ASP A 380 10.40 -3.98 28.03
C ASP A 380 10.42 -2.48 27.65
N THR A 381 11.20 -2.07 26.65
CA THR A 381 11.23 -0.69 26.19
C THR A 381 9.86 -0.31 25.61
N SER A 382 9.20 0.64 26.25
CA SER A 382 7.88 1.12 25.83
C SER A 382 7.99 2.03 24.63
N PHE A 383 7.06 1.89 23.72
CA PHE A 383 6.86 2.78 22.57
C PHE A 383 5.37 2.89 22.27
N HIS A 384 4.98 3.96 21.60
CA HIS A 384 3.59 4.19 21.25
C HIS A 384 3.46 4.89 19.90
N PHE A 385 2.32 4.66 19.24
CA PHE A 385 1.91 5.36 18.03
C PHE A 385 0.98 6.49 18.42
N THR A 386 1.09 7.62 17.70
CA THR A 386 0.18 8.74 17.86
C THR A 386 -0.56 8.96 16.55
N PRO A 387 -1.77 8.38 16.39
CA PRO A 387 -2.54 8.51 15.16
C PRO A 387 -2.85 9.97 14.84
N ASN A 388 -2.82 10.30 13.55
CA ASN A 388 -3.18 11.65 13.08
C ASN A 388 -4.71 11.80 13.02
N LYS A 389 -5.34 11.98 14.17
CA LYS A 389 -6.77 12.23 14.24
C LYS A 389 -7.08 13.65 13.80
N ILE A 390 -8.00 13.82 12.85
CA ILE A 390 -8.58 15.15 12.61
C ILE A 390 -9.49 15.42 13.82
N ILE A 391 -8.92 16.11 14.78
CA ILE A 391 -9.58 16.52 16.01
C ILE A 391 -10.11 17.91 15.79
N ASN A 392 -11.36 18.17 16.17
CA ASN A 392 -11.79 19.54 16.41
C ASN A 392 -11.11 20.01 17.70
N GLN A 393 -9.87 20.53 17.56
CA GLN A 393 -9.04 20.94 18.70
C GLN A 393 -9.83 21.82 19.69
N SER A 394 -10.74 22.65 19.19
CA SER A 394 -11.59 23.48 20.03
C SER A 394 -12.52 22.66 20.94
N GLU A 395 -13.09 21.57 20.46
CA GLU A 395 -14.01 20.75 21.24
C GLU A 395 -13.26 19.91 22.26
N ASP A 396 -12.09 19.36 21.90
CA ASP A 396 -11.29 18.58 22.82
C ASP A 396 -10.65 19.48 23.90
N ILE A 397 -10.19 20.68 23.56
CA ILE A 397 -9.75 21.68 24.55
C ILE A 397 -10.89 22.05 25.48
N ASN A 398 -12.09 22.32 24.99
CA ASN A 398 -13.27 22.63 25.79
C ASN A 398 -13.62 21.44 26.73
N THR A 399 -13.50 20.21 26.25
CA THR A 399 -13.74 19.00 27.05
C THR A 399 -12.70 18.87 28.18
N VAL A 400 -11.42 19.12 27.90
CA VAL A 400 -10.34 19.10 28.88
C VAL A 400 -10.51 20.25 29.89
N VAL A 401 -10.87 21.44 29.42
CA VAL A 401 -11.17 22.58 30.30
C VAL A 401 -12.37 22.28 31.20
N ALA A 402 -13.44 21.69 30.67
CA ALA A 402 -14.61 21.29 31.45
C ALA A 402 -14.28 20.21 32.50
N ALA A 403 -13.35 19.29 32.18
CA ALA A 403 -12.83 18.28 33.10
C ALA A 403 -11.81 18.82 34.10
N GLY A 404 -11.32 20.05 33.91
CA GLY A 404 -10.25 20.68 34.72
C GLY A 404 -10.57 20.73 36.20
N ALA A 405 -11.86 20.94 36.56
CA ALA A 405 -12.31 20.90 37.96
C ALA A 405 -12.06 19.57 38.67
N TYR A 406 -11.92 18.46 37.92
CA TYR A 406 -11.65 17.10 38.43
C TYR A 406 -10.19 16.70 38.30
N LEU A 407 -9.50 17.19 37.26
CA LEU A 407 -8.11 16.80 36.95
C LEU A 407 -7.07 17.67 37.67
N GLY A 408 -7.46 18.88 38.08
CA GLY A 408 -6.54 19.89 38.59
C GLY A 408 -5.83 20.66 37.49
N ASP A 409 -5.33 21.87 37.83
CA ASP A 409 -4.78 22.83 36.85
C ASP A 409 -3.54 22.31 36.13
N GLU A 410 -2.66 21.59 36.82
CA GLU A 410 -1.42 21.04 36.26
C GLU A 410 -1.71 20.01 35.17
N ALA A 411 -2.54 19.00 35.48
CA ALA A 411 -2.92 17.95 34.52
C ALA A 411 -3.70 18.51 33.34
N THR A 412 -4.56 19.49 33.59
CA THR A 412 -5.35 20.20 32.56
C THR A 412 -4.44 20.95 31.61
N THR A 413 -3.48 21.75 32.15
CA THR A 413 -2.52 22.50 31.35
C THR A 413 -1.64 21.59 30.51
N LYS A 414 -1.12 20.52 31.10
CA LYS A 414 -0.30 19.53 30.40
C LYS A 414 -1.09 18.92 29.23
N LYS A 415 -2.33 18.52 29.47
CA LYS A 415 -3.18 17.92 28.42
C LYS A 415 -3.53 18.89 27.30
N ILE A 416 -3.74 20.17 27.62
CA ILE A 416 -3.95 21.22 26.62
C ILE A 416 -2.67 21.43 25.78
N CYS A 417 -1.49 21.47 26.43
CA CYS A 417 -0.21 21.58 25.72
C CYS A 417 0.03 20.40 24.77
N GLU A 418 -0.29 19.17 25.20
CA GLU A 418 -0.26 17.99 24.33
C GLU A 418 -1.17 18.15 23.10
N LEU A 419 -2.42 18.56 23.31
CA LEU A 419 -3.41 18.74 22.22
C LEU A 419 -3.01 19.85 21.25
N LEU A 420 -2.32 20.88 21.70
CA LEU A 420 -1.83 21.99 20.87
C LEU A 420 -0.45 21.70 20.25
N GLY A 421 0.19 20.56 20.56
CA GLY A 421 1.54 20.25 20.11
C GLY A 421 2.62 21.14 20.71
N MET A 422 2.37 21.71 21.90
CA MET A 422 3.25 22.64 22.63
C MET A 422 3.80 22.03 23.91
N ILE A 423 3.98 20.71 23.96
CA ILE A 423 4.40 20.02 25.19
C ILE A 423 5.77 20.51 25.68
N ASP A 424 6.69 20.86 24.76
CA ASP A 424 8.02 21.38 25.10
C ASP A 424 7.96 22.75 25.81
N SER A 425 6.86 23.48 25.66
CA SER A 425 6.64 24.78 26.32
C SER A 425 5.91 24.63 27.65
N TYR A 426 5.57 23.42 28.08
CA TYR A 426 4.78 23.18 29.30
C TYR A 426 5.45 23.76 30.55
N GLU A 427 6.75 23.52 30.74
CA GLU A 427 7.50 24.01 31.92
C GLU A 427 7.55 25.53 31.99
N ASP A 428 7.66 26.22 30.85
CA ASP A 428 7.68 27.69 30.78
C ASP A 428 6.30 28.26 31.08
N ILE A 429 5.23 27.58 30.61
CA ILE A 429 3.84 27.97 30.89
C ILE A 429 3.54 27.81 32.38
N GLU A 430 3.96 26.74 33.03
CA GLU A 430 3.77 26.53 34.47
C GLU A 430 4.56 27.54 35.32
N LYS A 431 5.81 27.86 34.93
CA LYS A 431 6.57 28.94 35.61
C LYS A 431 5.87 30.27 35.51
N SER A 432 5.38 30.64 34.32
CA SER A 432 4.66 31.90 34.10
C SER A 432 3.37 31.98 34.92
N LYS A 433 2.64 30.87 35.08
CA LYS A 433 1.45 30.82 35.94
C LYS A 433 1.78 31.04 37.41
N LEU A 434 2.87 30.39 37.91
CA LEU A 434 3.33 30.54 39.28
C LEU A 434 3.78 31.97 39.58
N GLU A 435 4.52 32.61 38.66
CA GLU A 435 4.92 34.00 38.77
C GLU A 435 3.71 34.94 38.81
N THR A 436 2.72 34.72 37.97
CA THR A 436 1.48 35.50 37.96
C THR A 436 0.68 35.31 39.24
N ALA A 437 0.60 34.11 39.76
CA ALA A 437 -0.09 33.81 41.02
C ALA A 437 0.61 34.47 42.25
N MET A 438 1.96 34.54 42.26
CA MET A 438 2.72 35.23 43.31
C MET A 438 2.48 36.74 43.28
N LEU A 439 2.47 37.35 42.10
CA LEU A 439 2.18 38.78 41.94
C LEU A 439 0.77 39.18 42.41
N THR A 440 -0.23 38.33 42.18
CA THR A 440 -1.60 38.57 42.62
C THR A 440 -1.80 38.40 44.13
N VAL A 441 -0.91 37.68 44.82
CA VAL A 441 -0.93 37.53 46.30
C VAL A 441 -0.31 38.75 46.94
N GLU A 442 0.79 39.32 46.38
CA GLU A 442 1.41 40.57 46.91
C GLU A 442 0.49 41.80 46.80
N ASP A 443 -0.28 41.91 45.73
CA ASP A 443 -1.23 43.02 45.54
C ASP A 443 -2.44 42.99 46.51
N ASN A 444 -2.77 41.83 47.10
CA ASN A 444 -3.86 41.65 48.05
C ASN A 444 -3.41 41.77 49.55
N GLU A 445 -2.12 41.83 49.83
CA GLU A 445 -1.61 42.07 51.21
C GLU A 445 -1.39 43.59 51.48
N ASP A 446 -1.46 44.46 50.46
CA ASP A 446 -1.30 45.91 50.57
C ASP A 446 -2.63 46.72 50.60
N GLU A 447 -3.82 46.05 50.59
CA GLU A 447 -5.13 46.67 50.86
C GLU A 447 -5.63 46.28 52.29
#